data_7c60280360cff29f89454eedbcfb25a0
#
_entry.id   7c60280360cff29f89454eedbcfb25a0
#
_cell.length_a   1.000
_cell.length_b   1.000
_cell.length_c   1.000
_cell.angle_alpha   90.00
_cell.angle_beta   90.00
_cell.angle_gamma   90.00
#
_symmetry.space_group_name_H-M   'P 1'
#
loop_
_entity.id
_entity.type
_entity.pdbx_description
1 polymer ?
#
loop_
_entity_poly.entity_id
_entity_poly.type
_entity_poly.pdbx_seq_one_letter_code
_entity_poly.pdbx_strand_id
1 'polypeptide(L)'
;HNHRSRGRDGVIFTSKDRAGKGLISSRLGLQIEALEVDDDLDIHKLIVERLSIGGRISFIICDEAQFYSAEQIEQLAKIVDGLGIDVYAFGILADFRTKLFPGSARLVELADRVQTLQVEALCWCGERATHNARTIDGKMVTEGEQVVVGDVSASAKVAYEVLCRRHHMRKVTSKVSNPAAEQSLPFNN
;
A
#
# COMPACT_ATOMS: atom_id res chain seq x y z
N HIS A 1 4.98 16.98 3.52
CA HIS A 1 5.55 18.14 4.25
C HIS A 1 6.16 19.16 3.28
N ASN A 2 7.05 18.79 2.39
CA ASN A 2 7.76 19.70 1.48
C ASN A 2 6.87 20.54 0.54
N HIS A 3 5.74 20.01 0.09
CA HIS A 3 4.80 20.76 -0.74
C HIS A 3 4.04 21.82 0.05
N ARG A 4 3.52 21.46 1.23
CA ARG A 4 2.82 22.41 2.12
C ARG A 4 3.72 23.54 2.61
N SER A 5 4.99 23.26 2.92
CA SER A 5 5.96 24.30 3.34
C SER A 5 6.27 25.32 2.22
N ARG A 6 5.92 25.00 0.98
CA ARG A 6 6.03 25.90 -0.20
C ARG A 6 4.71 26.54 -0.59
N GLY A 7 3.68 26.51 0.28
CA GLY A 7 2.37 27.07 0.01
C GLY A 7 1.54 26.33 -1.05
N ARG A 8 1.87 25.04 -1.32
CA ARG A 8 1.07 24.19 -2.20
C ARG A 8 0.07 23.39 -1.38
N ASP A 9 -1.19 23.55 -1.68
CA ASP A 9 -2.29 22.79 -1.07
C ASP A 9 -2.45 21.44 -1.78
N GLY A 10 -2.73 20.39 -1.02
CA GLY A 10 -2.92 19.06 -1.58
C GLY A 10 -3.95 18.26 -0.83
N VAL A 11 -4.52 17.29 -1.53
CA VAL A 11 -5.45 16.29 -0.98
C VAL A 11 -4.72 14.97 -0.81
N ILE A 12 -4.98 14.29 0.29
CA ILE A 12 -4.42 12.97 0.57
C ILE A 12 -5.57 11.97 0.67
N PHE A 13 -5.44 10.90 -0.07
CA PHE A 13 -6.34 9.77 -0.05
C PHE A 13 -5.66 8.54 0.52
N THR A 14 -6.39 7.68 1.20
CA THR A 14 -5.95 6.36 1.65
C THR A 14 -7.08 5.35 1.46
N SER A 15 -6.76 4.08 1.34
CA SER A 15 -7.76 3.01 1.28
C SER A 15 -7.50 1.98 2.36
N LYS A 16 -8.57 1.39 2.91
CA LYS A 16 -8.53 0.34 3.93
C LYS A 16 -7.74 0.74 5.18
N ASP A 17 -7.92 1.99 5.62
CA ASP A 17 -7.32 2.44 6.87
C ASP A 17 -7.82 1.58 8.04
N ARG A 18 -6.88 0.81 8.62
CA ARG A 18 -7.16 -0.06 9.77
C ARG A 18 -7.53 0.73 11.04
N ALA A 19 -7.22 2.01 11.07
CA ALA A 19 -7.53 2.88 12.20
C ALA A 19 -8.94 3.47 12.12
N GLY A 20 -9.63 3.40 10.97
CA GLY A 20 -11.03 3.82 10.78
C GLY A 20 -11.28 5.31 11.03
N LYS A 21 -10.26 6.17 10.93
CA LYS A 21 -10.33 7.58 11.30
C LYS A 21 -9.94 8.54 10.18
N GLY A 22 -9.69 8.06 8.96
CA GLY A 22 -9.19 8.93 7.88
C GLY A 22 -7.86 9.62 8.25
N LEU A 23 -7.00 8.94 9.00
CA LEU A 23 -5.72 9.45 9.47
C LEU A 23 -4.61 8.52 9.02
N ILE A 24 -3.72 9.01 8.17
CA ILE A 24 -2.46 8.31 7.94
C ILE A 24 -1.54 8.55 9.12
N SER A 25 -1.18 7.50 9.85
CA SER A 25 -0.25 7.57 10.95
C SER A 25 1.08 6.89 10.61
N SER A 26 2.20 7.56 10.87
CA SER A 26 3.51 6.95 10.78
C SER A 26 3.94 6.35 12.12
N ARG A 27 4.83 5.36 12.09
CA ARG A 27 5.45 4.80 13.31
C ARG A 27 6.23 5.85 14.13
N LEU A 28 6.52 7.00 13.53
CA LEU A 28 7.19 8.14 14.18
C LEU A 28 6.19 9.13 14.81
N GLY A 29 4.91 8.79 14.89
CA GLY A 29 3.87 9.62 15.51
C GLY A 29 3.36 10.78 14.66
N LEU A 30 3.76 10.90 13.40
CA LEU A 30 3.19 11.88 12.49
C LEU A 30 1.80 11.42 12.05
N GLN A 31 0.81 12.30 12.18
CA GLN A 31 -0.55 12.08 11.71
C GLN A 31 -0.91 13.12 10.66
N ILE A 32 -1.53 12.68 9.58
CA ILE A 32 -2.00 13.53 8.50
C ILE A 32 -3.44 13.12 8.18
N GLU A 33 -4.33 14.10 8.11
CA GLU A 33 -5.70 13.87 7.65
C GLU A 33 -5.70 13.39 6.20
N ALA A 34 -6.40 12.30 5.96
CA ALA A 34 -6.60 11.71 4.65
C ALA A 34 -8.09 11.40 4.44
N LEU A 35 -8.51 11.39 3.20
CA LEU A 35 -9.84 10.95 2.81
C LEU A 35 -9.79 9.46 2.50
N GLU A 36 -10.70 8.72 3.09
CA GLU A 36 -10.81 7.30 2.78
C GLU A 36 -11.42 7.09 1.39
N VAL A 37 -10.81 6.21 0.62
CA VAL A 37 -11.32 5.79 -0.68
C VAL A 37 -12.01 4.46 -0.49
N ASP A 38 -13.33 4.49 -0.53
CA ASP A 38 -14.18 3.31 -0.62
C ASP A 38 -14.50 2.97 -2.07
N ASP A 39 -15.20 1.86 -2.28
CA ASP A 39 -15.49 1.34 -3.62
C ASP A 39 -16.43 2.27 -4.43
N ASP A 40 -17.23 3.09 -3.75
CA ASP A 40 -18.26 3.97 -4.36
C ASP A 40 -17.75 5.40 -4.57
N LEU A 41 -16.58 5.76 -4.06
CA LEU A 41 -16.06 7.13 -4.16
C LEU A 41 -15.69 7.48 -5.60
N ASP A 42 -16.34 8.50 -6.16
CA ASP A 42 -15.92 9.20 -7.37
C ASP A 42 -14.88 10.27 -7.02
N ILE A 43 -13.61 9.93 -7.20
CA ILE A 43 -12.47 10.82 -6.87
C ILE A 43 -12.48 12.07 -7.76
N HIS A 44 -12.76 11.92 -9.06
CA HIS A 44 -12.78 13.04 -9.99
C HIS A 44 -13.86 14.06 -9.62
N LYS A 45 -15.08 13.58 -9.37
CA LYS A 45 -16.21 14.44 -8.95
C LYS A 45 -15.89 15.20 -7.67
N LEU A 46 -15.35 14.52 -6.66
CA LEU A 46 -14.96 15.13 -5.39
C LEU A 46 -13.93 16.25 -5.57
N ILE A 47 -12.92 16.05 -6.44
CA ILE A 47 -11.90 17.07 -6.72
C ILE A 47 -12.53 18.27 -7.45
N VAL A 48 -13.37 18.04 -8.46
CA VAL A 48 -14.08 19.10 -9.19
C VAL A 48 -14.98 19.93 -8.25
N GLU A 49 -15.73 19.28 -7.37
CA GLU A 49 -16.57 19.97 -6.38
C GLU A 49 -15.75 20.85 -5.45
N ARG A 50 -14.60 20.35 -4.94
CA ARG A 50 -13.72 21.17 -4.09
C ARG A 50 -13.14 22.38 -4.81
N LEU A 51 -12.76 22.24 -6.06
CA LEU A 51 -12.27 23.36 -6.88
C LEU A 51 -13.38 24.38 -7.15
N SER A 52 -14.61 23.91 -7.41
CA SER A 52 -15.77 24.76 -7.73
C SER A 52 -16.18 25.69 -6.59
N ILE A 53 -15.94 25.29 -5.34
CA ILE A 53 -16.19 26.13 -4.15
C ILE A 53 -14.99 26.99 -3.74
N GLY A 54 -14.01 27.16 -4.63
CA GLY A 54 -12.83 28.00 -4.42
C GLY A 54 -11.65 27.32 -3.72
N GLY A 55 -11.67 26.00 -3.56
CA GLY A 55 -10.53 25.23 -3.05
C GLY A 55 -9.34 25.31 -4.01
N ARG A 56 -8.13 25.26 -3.45
CA ARG A 56 -6.88 25.16 -4.23
C ARG A 56 -6.29 23.78 -4.04
N ILE A 57 -6.05 23.08 -5.14
CA ILE A 57 -5.44 21.74 -5.11
C ILE A 57 -4.32 21.75 -6.15
N SER A 58 -3.08 21.62 -5.68
CA SER A 58 -1.88 21.59 -6.51
C SER A 58 -1.34 20.18 -6.71
N PHE A 59 -1.68 19.27 -5.81
CA PHE A 59 -1.25 17.87 -5.89
C PHE A 59 -2.21 16.95 -5.14
N ILE A 60 -2.21 15.69 -5.50
CA ILE A 60 -2.92 14.60 -4.83
C ILE A 60 -1.91 13.53 -4.44
N ILE A 61 -2.04 13.00 -3.21
CA ILE A 61 -1.29 11.83 -2.74
C ILE A 61 -2.30 10.71 -2.50
N CYS A 62 -2.06 9.56 -3.09
CA CYS A 62 -2.84 8.35 -2.91
C CYS A 62 -1.98 7.31 -2.19
N ASP A 63 -2.34 6.97 -0.96
CA ASP A 63 -1.70 5.90 -0.21
C ASP A 63 -2.51 4.61 -0.31
N GLU A 64 -1.83 3.46 -0.21
CA GLU A 64 -2.42 2.13 -0.40
C GLU A 64 -3.20 2.01 -1.73
N ALA A 65 -2.68 2.67 -2.79
CA ALA A 65 -3.36 2.82 -4.07
C ALA A 65 -3.58 1.50 -4.83
N GLN A 66 -2.93 0.41 -4.42
CA GLN A 66 -3.20 -0.93 -4.95
C GLN A 66 -4.65 -1.39 -4.70
N PHE A 67 -5.32 -0.82 -3.69
CA PHE A 67 -6.69 -1.18 -3.35
C PHE A 67 -7.75 -0.36 -4.10
N TYR A 68 -7.34 0.65 -4.87
CA TYR A 68 -8.28 1.42 -5.68
C TYR A 68 -8.78 0.57 -6.86
N SER A 69 -10.00 0.83 -7.30
CA SER A 69 -10.54 0.22 -8.52
C SER A 69 -9.82 0.75 -9.77
N ALA A 70 -9.89 0.02 -10.87
CA ALA A 70 -9.36 0.48 -12.16
C ALA A 70 -10.01 1.80 -12.59
N GLU A 71 -11.31 1.95 -12.34
CA GLU A 71 -12.05 3.18 -12.64
C GLU A 71 -11.55 4.37 -11.81
N GLN A 72 -11.29 4.19 -10.52
CA GLN A 72 -10.72 5.24 -9.67
C GLN A 72 -9.32 5.67 -10.15
N ILE A 73 -8.51 4.74 -10.63
CA ILE A 73 -7.21 5.06 -11.25
C ILE A 73 -7.39 5.87 -12.54
N GLU A 74 -8.38 5.52 -13.38
CA GLU A 74 -8.72 6.31 -14.56
C GLU A 74 -9.21 7.72 -14.22
N GLN A 75 -9.94 7.87 -13.12
CA GLN A 75 -10.34 9.18 -12.61
C GLN A 75 -9.13 10.02 -12.21
N LEU A 76 -8.10 9.41 -11.59
CA LEU A 76 -6.84 10.10 -11.28
C LEU A 76 -6.11 10.55 -12.55
N ALA A 77 -6.05 9.74 -13.59
CA ALA A 77 -5.48 10.12 -14.88
C ALA A 77 -6.24 11.31 -15.51
N LYS A 78 -7.59 11.28 -15.48
CA LYS A 78 -8.42 12.42 -15.95
C LYS A 78 -8.15 13.72 -15.17
N ILE A 79 -7.83 13.62 -13.88
CA ILE A 79 -7.47 14.77 -13.05
C ILE A 79 -6.13 15.36 -13.51
N VAL A 80 -5.13 14.50 -13.78
CA VAL A 80 -3.83 14.95 -14.31
C VAL A 80 -4.04 15.66 -15.65
N ASP A 81 -4.67 14.99 -16.61
CA ASP A 81 -4.80 15.47 -17.98
C ASP A 81 -5.74 16.69 -18.10
N GLY A 82 -6.87 16.68 -17.39
CA GLY A 82 -7.91 17.69 -17.53
C GLY A 82 -7.77 18.88 -16.59
N LEU A 83 -7.19 18.68 -15.40
CA LEU A 83 -7.11 19.72 -14.38
C LEU A 83 -5.67 20.18 -14.11
N GLY A 84 -4.66 19.50 -14.65
CA GLY A 84 -3.25 19.85 -14.48
C GLY A 84 -2.76 19.67 -13.04
N ILE A 85 -3.34 18.72 -12.29
CA ILE A 85 -2.99 18.45 -10.89
C ILE A 85 -2.07 17.24 -10.83
N ASP A 86 -0.91 17.39 -10.19
CA ASP A 86 0.04 16.30 -10.00
C ASP A 86 -0.56 15.21 -9.10
N VAL A 87 -0.46 13.94 -9.50
CA VAL A 87 -0.89 12.79 -8.71
C VAL A 87 0.30 11.89 -8.38
N TYR A 88 0.44 11.57 -7.10
CA TYR A 88 1.46 10.65 -6.57
C TYR A 88 0.78 9.47 -5.90
N ALA A 89 0.85 8.30 -6.54
CA ALA A 89 0.28 7.07 -6.01
C ALA A 89 1.36 6.17 -5.40
N PHE A 90 1.13 5.74 -4.17
CA PHE A 90 2.01 4.85 -3.42
C PHE A 90 1.27 3.55 -3.12
N GLY A 91 1.99 2.43 -3.23
CA GLY A 91 1.41 1.13 -2.96
C GLY A 91 2.35 -0.02 -3.31
N ILE A 92 1.88 -1.23 -3.09
CA ILE A 92 2.57 -2.45 -3.48
C ILE A 92 2.05 -2.97 -4.83
N LEU A 93 2.93 -3.54 -5.65
CA LEU A 93 2.54 -4.01 -6.98
C LEU A 93 1.76 -5.32 -6.94
N ALA A 94 2.27 -6.31 -6.21
CA ALA A 94 1.76 -7.68 -6.25
C ALA A 94 1.41 -8.21 -4.86
N ASP A 95 0.43 -9.11 -4.83
CA ASP A 95 0.02 -9.84 -3.64
C ASP A 95 0.99 -10.99 -3.30
N PHE A 96 0.65 -11.74 -2.26
CA PHE A 96 1.42 -12.91 -1.82
C PHE A 96 1.43 -14.06 -2.83
N ARG A 97 0.53 -14.06 -3.82
CA ARG A 97 0.45 -15.03 -4.93
C ARG A 97 1.23 -14.58 -6.16
N THR A 98 1.95 -13.46 -6.07
CA THR A 98 2.66 -12.81 -7.19
C THR A 98 1.75 -12.25 -8.29
N LYS A 99 0.47 -11.99 -7.97
CA LYS A 99 -0.48 -11.35 -8.88
C LYS A 99 -0.56 -9.87 -8.60
N LEU A 100 -0.59 -9.06 -9.65
CA LEU A 100 -0.81 -7.63 -9.49
C LEU A 100 -2.17 -7.38 -8.83
N PHE A 101 -2.23 -6.36 -7.98
CA PHE A 101 -3.52 -5.81 -7.56
C PHE A 101 -4.18 -5.10 -8.73
N PRO A 102 -5.52 -5.09 -8.84
CA PRO A 102 -6.21 -4.40 -9.94
C PRO A 102 -5.81 -2.92 -10.05
N GLY A 103 -5.77 -2.19 -8.93
CA GLY A 103 -5.33 -0.79 -8.92
C GLY A 103 -3.88 -0.63 -9.36
N SER A 104 -2.97 -1.50 -8.91
CA SER A 104 -1.57 -1.46 -9.32
C SER A 104 -1.38 -1.78 -10.80
N ALA A 105 -2.12 -2.73 -11.35
CA ALA A 105 -2.09 -3.04 -12.77
C ALA A 105 -2.48 -1.80 -13.58
N ARG A 106 -3.59 -1.15 -13.21
CA ARG A 106 -4.07 0.03 -13.92
C ARG A 106 -3.15 1.25 -13.74
N LEU A 107 -2.53 1.41 -12.56
CA LEU A 107 -1.50 2.44 -12.35
C LEU A 107 -0.29 2.26 -13.26
N VAL A 108 0.21 1.05 -13.41
CA VAL A 108 1.36 0.77 -14.31
C VAL A 108 1.01 1.04 -15.78
N GLU A 109 -0.24 0.80 -16.18
CA GLU A 109 -0.71 1.05 -17.55
C GLU A 109 -0.84 2.55 -17.88
N LEU A 110 -1.18 3.40 -16.88
CA LEU A 110 -1.51 4.80 -17.10
C LEU A 110 -0.47 5.79 -16.58
N ALA A 111 0.46 5.36 -15.71
CA ALA A 111 1.39 6.29 -15.09
C ALA A 111 2.46 6.81 -16.07
N ASP A 112 2.69 8.12 -16.08
CA ASP A 112 3.81 8.74 -16.80
C ASP A 112 5.16 8.26 -16.26
N ARG A 113 5.20 7.91 -14.97
CA ARG A 113 6.44 7.49 -14.32
C ARG A 113 6.19 6.47 -13.21
N VAL A 114 6.86 5.35 -13.28
CA VAL A 114 6.88 4.32 -12.22
C VAL A 114 8.26 4.26 -11.60
N GLN A 115 8.33 4.33 -10.27
CA GLN A 115 9.58 4.27 -9.52
C GLN A 115 9.47 3.33 -8.33
N THR A 116 10.49 2.53 -8.11
CA THR A 116 10.65 1.80 -6.86
C THR A 116 11.24 2.73 -5.81
N LEU A 117 10.66 2.74 -4.60
CA LEU A 117 11.23 3.48 -3.48
C LEU A 117 12.63 2.94 -3.16
N GLN A 118 13.54 3.84 -2.79
CA GLN A 118 14.95 3.49 -2.55
C GLN A 118 15.20 2.66 -1.29
N VAL A 119 14.21 2.54 -0.41
CA VAL A 119 14.34 1.69 0.79
C VAL A 119 14.22 0.25 0.37
N GLU A 120 15.34 -0.46 0.34
CA GLU A 120 15.37 -1.87 -0.02
C GLU A 120 14.97 -2.73 1.19
N ALA A 121 13.85 -3.42 1.05
CA ALA A 121 13.51 -4.50 1.96
C ALA A 121 14.45 -5.69 1.67
N LEU A 122 14.93 -6.33 2.73
CA LEU A 122 15.80 -7.50 2.62
C LEU A 122 15.05 -8.78 2.98
N CYS A 123 15.31 -9.82 2.22
CA CYS A 123 14.96 -11.17 2.57
C CYS A 123 15.83 -11.63 3.77
N TRP A 124 15.37 -12.59 4.53
CA TRP A 124 16.13 -13.15 5.65
C TRP A 124 17.54 -13.65 5.27
N CYS A 125 17.79 -13.95 3.99
CA CYS A 125 19.10 -14.35 3.49
C CYS A 125 20.03 -13.17 3.12
N GLY A 126 19.59 -11.92 3.31
CA GLY A 126 20.34 -10.72 2.96
C GLY A 126 20.15 -10.23 1.52
N GLU A 127 19.56 -11.02 0.64
CA GLU A 127 19.25 -10.61 -0.73
C GLU A 127 18.06 -9.63 -0.78
N ARG A 128 17.99 -8.82 -1.82
CA ARG A 128 16.85 -7.91 -2.04
C ARG A 128 15.53 -8.67 -2.06
N ALA A 129 14.58 -8.25 -1.23
CA ALA A 129 13.23 -8.79 -1.20
C ALA A 129 12.35 -8.07 -2.22
N THR A 130 11.69 -8.85 -3.06
CA THR A 130 10.84 -8.34 -4.15
C THR A 130 9.44 -8.96 -4.17
N HIS A 131 9.18 -9.90 -3.26
CA HIS A 131 7.93 -10.66 -3.22
C HIS A 131 7.33 -10.64 -1.83
N ASN A 132 6.03 -10.38 -1.77
CA ASN A 132 5.25 -10.50 -0.54
C ASN A 132 4.89 -11.96 -0.31
N ALA A 133 5.03 -12.43 0.91
CA ALA A 133 4.60 -13.75 1.35
C ALA A 133 3.62 -13.62 2.51
N ARG A 134 2.50 -14.35 2.44
CA ARG A 134 1.59 -14.54 3.57
C ARG A 134 1.95 -15.86 4.23
N THR A 135 2.02 -15.87 5.54
CA THR A 135 2.30 -17.08 6.32
C THR A 135 1.20 -17.34 7.34
N ILE A 136 0.93 -18.62 7.59
CA ILE A 136 0.10 -19.09 8.69
C ILE A 136 1.01 -19.99 9.52
N ASP A 137 1.20 -19.66 10.78
CA ASP A 137 2.12 -20.34 11.70
C ASP A 137 3.55 -20.53 11.13
N GLY A 138 3.97 -19.54 10.34
CA GLY A 138 5.28 -19.50 9.70
C GLY A 138 5.40 -20.30 8.40
N LYS A 139 4.37 -21.01 7.98
CA LYS A 139 4.31 -21.69 6.67
C LYS A 139 3.70 -20.78 5.62
N MET A 140 4.34 -20.69 4.47
CA MET A 140 3.87 -19.87 3.37
C MET A 140 2.56 -20.39 2.78
N VAL A 141 1.60 -19.49 2.61
CA VAL A 141 0.31 -19.73 1.95
C VAL A 141 0.39 -19.26 0.50
N THR A 142 -0.13 -20.02 -0.43
CA THR A 142 -0.10 -19.73 -1.87
C THR A 142 -1.48 -19.56 -2.48
N GLU A 143 -2.54 -19.80 -1.71
CA GLU A 143 -3.93 -19.70 -2.13
C GLU A 143 -4.74 -18.87 -1.13
N GLY A 144 -5.92 -18.44 -1.51
CA GLY A 144 -6.84 -17.66 -0.67
C GLY A 144 -7.08 -16.26 -1.21
N GLU A 145 -7.96 -15.52 -0.52
CA GLU A 145 -8.33 -14.16 -0.87
C GLU A 145 -7.12 -13.22 -0.92
N GLN A 146 -7.13 -12.30 -1.88
CA GLN A 146 -6.05 -11.33 -2.06
C GLN A 146 -5.87 -10.45 -0.82
N VAL A 147 -6.96 -10.02 -0.24
CA VAL A 147 -7.02 -9.22 0.98
C VAL A 147 -7.79 -10.00 2.05
N VAL A 148 -7.19 -10.19 3.20
CA VAL A 148 -7.89 -10.67 4.39
C VAL A 148 -8.07 -9.48 5.31
N VAL A 149 -9.31 -8.98 5.39
CA VAL A 149 -9.71 -7.94 6.32
C VAL A 149 -10.32 -8.63 7.55
N GLY A 150 -9.65 -8.53 8.68
CA GLY A 150 -10.18 -8.99 9.96
C GLY A 150 -10.14 -10.51 10.19
N ASP A 151 -10.15 -10.88 11.43
CA ASP A 151 -10.36 -12.18 12.06
C ASP A 151 -10.14 -13.44 11.21
N VAL A 152 -8.90 -13.77 11.00
CA VAL A 152 -8.53 -15.17 10.93
C VAL A 152 -8.79 -15.72 12.34
N SER A 153 -9.57 -16.80 12.43
CA SER A 153 -9.94 -17.47 13.69
C SER A 153 -8.82 -17.36 14.73
N ALA A 154 -9.16 -17.00 15.95
CA ALA A 154 -8.26 -16.64 17.06
C ALA A 154 -7.11 -17.62 17.35
N SER A 155 -6.97 -18.71 16.60
CA SER A 155 -5.98 -19.78 16.77
C SER A 155 -4.81 -19.76 15.78
N ALA A 156 -4.93 -19.14 14.60
CA ALA A 156 -3.86 -19.19 13.58
C ALA A 156 -3.17 -17.82 13.44
N LYS A 157 -1.84 -17.77 13.65
CA LYS A 157 -1.06 -16.53 13.52
C LYS A 157 -0.76 -16.23 12.05
N VAL A 158 -1.58 -15.37 11.44
CA VAL A 158 -1.29 -14.84 10.11
C VAL A 158 -0.23 -13.76 10.21
N ALA A 159 0.80 -13.87 9.39
CA ALA A 159 1.86 -12.88 9.28
C ALA A 159 2.23 -12.66 7.81
N TYR A 160 2.93 -11.57 7.57
CA TYR A 160 3.46 -11.23 6.26
C TYR A 160 4.97 -11.02 6.37
N GLU A 161 5.71 -11.53 5.41
CA GLU A 161 7.13 -11.26 5.25
C GLU A 161 7.46 -10.96 3.79
N VAL A 162 8.62 -10.34 3.58
CA VAL A 162 9.12 -10.06 2.25
C VAL A 162 10.27 -10.98 1.92
N LEU A 163 10.25 -11.59 0.74
CA LEU A 163 11.21 -12.60 0.32
C LEU A 163 11.87 -12.22 -1.01
N CYS A 164 13.09 -12.67 -1.21
CA CYS A 164 13.66 -12.70 -2.54
C CYS A 164 12.90 -13.74 -3.41
N ARG A 165 12.91 -13.54 -4.72
CA ARG A 165 12.19 -14.45 -5.64
C ARG A 165 12.53 -15.92 -5.42
N ARG A 166 13.81 -16.26 -5.18
CA ARG A 166 14.24 -17.65 -4.97
C ARG A 166 13.56 -18.29 -3.76
N HIS A 167 13.50 -17.59 -2.61
CA HIS A 167 12.88 -18.13 -1.40
C HIS A 167 11.37 -18.14 -1.49
N HIS A 168 10.77 -17.13 -2.12
CA HIS A 168 9.34 -17.13 -2.40
C HIS A 168 8.92 -18.34 -3.26
N MET A 169 9.60 -18.59 -4.38
CA MET A 169 9.30 -19.72 -5.27
C MET A 169 9.51 -21.08 -4.61
N ARG A 170 10.47 -21.19 -3.69
CA ARG A 170 10.74 -22.40 -2.90
C ARG A 170 9.89 -22.51 -1.65
N LYS A 171 9.05 -21.50 -1.34
CA LYS A 171 8.22 -21.42 -0.13
C LYS A 171 9.02 -21.53 1.17
N VAL A 172 10.23 -20.98 1.19
CA VAL A 172 11.13 -21.01 2.35
C VAL A 172 11.07 -19.67 3.08
N THR A 173 10.38 -19.66 4.22
CA THR A 173 10.23 -18.51 5.11
C THR A 173 11.39 -18.42 6.10
N SER A 174 11.52 -17.29 6.79
CA SER A 174 12.51 -17.11 7.85
C SER A 174 12.34 -18.14 8.97
N LYS A 175 11.10 -18.48 9.32
CA LYS A 175 10.76 -19.47 10.36
C LYS A 175 11.15 -20.90 9.97
N VAL A 176 10.96 -21.26 8.69
CA VAL A 176 11.33 -22.60 8.19
C VAL A 176 12.83 -22.75 8.08
N SER A 177 13.55 -21.66 7.75
CA SER A 177 15.03 -21.69 7.62
C SER A 177 15.76 -21.69 8.96
N ASN A 178 15.15 -21.12 10.01
CA ASN A 178 15.76 -21.04 11.34
C ASN A 178 14.71 -21.28 12.44
N PRO A 179 14.33 -22.55 12.69
CA PRO A 179 13.35 -22.90 13.71
C PRO A 179 13.77 -22.53 15.14
N ALA A 180 15.05 -22.28 15.40
CA ALA A 180 15.57 -21.88 16.71
C ALA A 180 15.40 -20.37 16.99
N ALA A 181 15.11 -19.54 16.00
CA ALA A 181 14.98 -18.08 16.18
C ALA A 181 13.72 -17.66 16.98
N GLU A 182 12.75 -18.53 17.19
CA GLU A 182 11.58 -18.25 18.04
C GLU A 182 11.88 -18.23 19.54
N GLN A 183 13.03 -18.74 19.98
CA GLN A 183 13.38 -18.83 21.39
C GLN A 183 14.23 -17.67 21.92
N SER A 184 14.56 -16.69 21.09
CA SER A 184 15.46 -15.61 21.48
C SER A 184 14.99 -14.22 21.09
N LEU A 185 13.82 -13.80 21.54
CA LEU A 185 13.50 -12.39 21.70
C LEU A 185 13.52 -12.04 23.20
N PRO A 186 14.60 -11.44 23.71
CA PRO A 186 14.66 -10.99 25.10
C PRO A 186 14.10 -9.58 25.19
N PHE A 187 12.79 -9.40 25.08
CA PHE A 187 12.10 -8.20 25.51
C PHE A 187 10.77 -8.57 26.15
N ASN A 188 10.87 -9.27 27.29
CA ASN A 188 9.91 -9.17 28.37
C ASN A 188 10.63 -8.48 29.52
N ASN A 189 10.42 -7.18 29.64
CA ASN A 189 10.43 -6.41 30.88
C ASN A 189 9.61 -5.15 30.66
#